data_c2c7b766722849bd8b5de48a8b44e270
#
_entry.id   c2c7b766722849bd8b5de48a8b44e270
#
_cell.length_a   1.000
_cell.length_b   1.000
_cell.length_c   1.000
_cell.angle_alpha   90.00
_cell.angle_beta   90.00
_cell.angle_gamma   90.00
#
_symmetry.space_group_name_H-M   'P 1'
#
loop_
_entity.id
_entity.type
_entity.pdbx_description
1 polymer ?
#
loop_
_entity_poly.entity_id
_entity_poly.type
_entity_poly.pdbx_seq_one_letter_code
_entity_poly.pdbx_strand_id
1 'polypeptide(L)'
;MAELERERRRIINALQLQSVVRIMKAMASANIMVCEESMRSLNEYNKTIELGLQIVLQNNKGFLASRPEDERRSLGAVVFGSEQGLCGRFNEIVVRYALDRLAEIEHEERRVLAVGRRAYNRLQEAGQPVEGHFSFSGDFLGISEVMAEVLNRIDQWRLKSDVSSIVLFYNRPLPGRGGEFSPRMAYLFPVDSGWLEGLARKKWISNSLPTYSMQADQLFSSLLREHLFFSLYRAFAESLASENSSRLSSMQAAEKNIEEHLNTLMSRYRKQRQEAISSELLDILTGYEAISSE
;
A
#
# COMPACT_ATOMS: atom_id res chain seq x y z
N MET A 1 42.64 1.49 -23.25
CA MET A 1 42.27 2.78 -22.57
C MET A 1 40.75 2.99 -22.60
N ALA A 2 40.07 3.09 -23.75
CA ALA A 2 38.61 3.36 -23.82
C ALA A 2 37.75 2.29 -23.13
N GLU A 3 38.12 1.02 -23.19
CA GLU A 3 37.42 -0.10 -22.57
C GLU A 3 37.52 -0.11 -21.03
N LEU A 4 38.71 0.19 -20.52
CA LEU A 4 38.98 0.33 -19.09
C LEU A 4 38.17 1.48 -18.47
N GLU A 5 38.06 2.61 -19.18
CA GLU A 5 37.25 3.75 -18.76
C GLU A 5 35.76 3.43 -18.77
N ARG A 6 35.30 2.59 -19.71
CA ARG A 6 33.91 2.10 -19.79
C ARG A 6 33.56 1.23 -18.57
N GLU A 7 34.44 0.29 -18.20
CA GLU A 7 34.21 -0.56 -17.01
C GLU A 7 34.24 0.27 -15.73
N ARG A 8 35.12 1.26 -15.61
CA ARG A 8 35.16 2.18 -14.49
C ARG A 8 33.85 2.94 -14.32
N ARG A 9 33.28 3.46 -15.40
CA ARG A 9 31.95 4.14 -15.38
C ARG A 9 30.83 3.19 -14.94
N ARG A 10 30.84 1.94 -15.37
CA ARG A 10 29.88 0.92 -14.94
C ARG A 10 29.96 0.68 -13.43
N ILE A 11 31.16 0.59 -12.87
CA ILE A 11 31.37 0.42 -11.42
C ILE A 11 30.80 1.63 -10.67
N ILE A 12 31.09 2.86 -11.11
CA ILE A 12 30.57 4.07 -10.49
C ILE A 12 29.04 4.10 -10.50
N ASN A 13 28.42 3.79 -11.64
CA ASN A 13 26.96 3.73 -11.75
C ASN A 13 26.35 2.68 -10.85
N ALA A 14 26.97 1.50 -10.74
CA ALA A 14 26.48 0.44 -9.86
C ALA A 14 26.60 0.82 -8.37
N LEU A 15 27.65 1.52 -7.96
CA LEU A 15 27.81 2.06 -6.60
C LEU A 15 26.75 3.13 -6.28
N GLN A 16 26.46 4.01 -7.23
CA GLN A 16 25.38 4.99 -7.08
C GLN A 16 24.01 4.32 -6.91
N LEU A 17 23.73 3.31 -7.75
CA LEU A 17 22.50 2.53 -7.64
C LEU A 17 22.40 1.81 -6.30
N GLN A 18 23.49 1.22 -5.80
CA GLN A 18 23.54 0.59 -4.48
C GLN A 18 23.19 1.58 -3.37
N SER A 19 23.71 2.81 -3.44
CA SER A 19 23.38 3.85 -2.46
C SER A 19 21.90 4.22 -2.45
N VAL A 20 21.28 4.36 -3.62
CA VAL A 20 19.85 4.62 -3.73
C VAL A 20 19.03 3.47 -3.14
N VAL A 21 19.38 2.23 -3.47
CA VAL A 21 18.70 1.04 -2.95
C VAL A 21 18.77 0.95 -1.43
N ARG A 22 19.94 1.28 -0.84
CA ARG A 22 20.10 1.31 0.64
C ARG A 22 19.22 2.37 1.29
N ILE A 23 19.12 3.56 0.70
CA ILE A 23 18.23 4.62 1.21
C ILE A 23 16.76 4.16 1.14
N MET A 24 16.34 3.62 0.00
CA MET A 24 14.96 3.14 -0.16
C MET A 24 14.62 2.00 0.81
N LYS A 25 15.57 1.11 1.09
CA LYS A 25 15.44 0.04 2.09
C LYS A 25 15.22 0.62 3.49
N ALA A 26 16.03 1.60 3.89
CA ALA A 26 15.92 2.27 5.18
C ALA A 26 14.57 3.00 5.33
N MET A 27 14.14 3.74 4.30
CA MET A 27 12.85 4.43 4.28
C MET A 27 11.67 3.44 4.38
N ALA A 28 11.70 2.35 3.61
CA ALA A 28 10.66 1.33 3.68
C ALA A 28 10.56 0.71 5.08
N SER A 29 11.69 0.42 5.73
CA SER A 29 11.71 -0.10 7.09
C SER A 29 11.14 0.90 8.11
N ALA A 30 11.49 2.17 8.00
CA ALA A 30 10.95 3.23 8.86
C ALA A 30 9.42 3.39 8.69
N ASN A 31 8.94 3.39 7.45
CA ASN A 31 7.50 3.49 7.17
C ASN A 31 6.71 2.31 7.73
N ILE A 32 7.25 1.09 7.70
CA ILE A 32 6.59 -0.08 8.33
C ILE A 32 6.38 0.18 9.81
N MET A 33 7.41 0.63 10.54
CA MET A 33 7.32 0.89 11.98
C MET A 33 6.27 1.96 12.29
N VAL A 34 6.24 3.04 11.52
CA VAL A 34 5.25 4.12 11.67
C VAL A 34 3.83 3.61 11.43
N CYS A 35 3.63 2.78 10.39
CA CYS A 35 2.33 2.16 10.11
C CYS A 35 1.88 1.26 11.27
N GLU A 36 2.76 0.43 11.82
CA GLU A 36 2.44 -0.50 12.92
C GLU A 36 2.07 0.25 14.21
N GLU A 37 2.81 1.30 14.56
CA GLU A 37 2.54 2.12 15.75
C GLU A 37 1.21 2.88 15.62
N SER A 38 0.98 3.47 14.45
CA SER A 38 -0.27 4.19 14.18
C SER A 38 -1.48 3.26 14.17
N MET A 39 -1.34 2.05 13.63
CA MET A 39 -2.39 1.02 13.69
C MET A 39 -2.71 0.60 15.13
N ARG A 40 -1.71 0.56 16.01
CA ARG A 40 -1.94 0.27 17.43
C ARG A 40 -2.78 1.36 18.10
N SER A 41 -2.41 2.63 17.90
CA SER A 41 -3.14 3.77 18.44
C SER A 41 -4.57 3.85 17.92
N LEU A 42 -4.76 3.61 16.62
CA LEU A 42 -6.08 3.60 15.98
C LEU A 42 -6.99 2.47 16.49
N ASN A 43 -6.43 1.30 16.80
CA ASN A 43 -7.21 0.21 17.37
C ASN A 43 -7.79 0.57 18.75
N GLU A 44 -7.04 1.30 19.58
CA GLU A 44 -7.57 1.79 20.86
C GLU A 44 -8.68 2.84 20.66
N TYR A 45 -8.52 3.74 19.69
CA TYR A 45 -9.57 4.69 19.31
C TYR A 45 -10.84 3.96 18.84
N ASN A 46 -10.71 2.97 17.95
CA ASN A 46 -11.84 2.18 17.46
C ASN A 46 -12.58 1.45 18.57
N LYS A 47 -11.89 0.94 19.58
CA LYS A 47 -12.55 0.33 20.76
C LYS A 47 -13.48 1.32 21.45
N THR A 48 -13.11 2.58 21.53
CA THR A 48 -13.97 3.63 22.13
C THR A 48 -15.21 3.88 21.27
N ILE A 49 -15.06 3.90 19.94
CA ILE A 49 -16.19 4.00 19.01
C ILE A 49 -17.12 2.79 19.15
N GLU A 50 -16.57 1.58 19.21
CA GLU A 50 -17.35 0.35 19.42
C GLU A 50 -18.13 0.38 20.74
N LEU A 51 -17.53 0.84 21.83
CA LEU A 51 -18.23 1.02 23.10
C LEU A 51 -19.36 2.04 22.99
N GLY A 52 -19.14 3.16 22.30
CA GLY A 52 -20.18 4.15 22.01
C GLY A 52 -21.34 3.57 21.20
N LEU A 53 -21.04 2.83 20.12
CA LEU A 53 -22.05 2.12 19.32
C LEU A 53 -22.79 1.08 20.16
N GLN A 54 -22.08 0.31 20.98
CA GLN A 54 -22.69 -0.69 21.88
C GLN A 54 -23.76 -0.07 22.78
N ILE A 55 -23.47 1.05 23.43
CA ILE A 55 -24.41 1.75 24.33
C ILE A 55 -25.68 2.18 23.57
N VAL A 56 -25.48 2.82 22.40
CA VAL A 56 -26.60 3.32 21.60
C VAL A 56 -27.49 2.17 21.12
N LEU A 57 -26.88 1.08 20.64
CA LEU A 57 -27.60 -0.10 20.15
C LEU A 57 -28.32 -0.86 21.27
N GLN A 58 -27.76 -0.94 22.47
CA GLN A 58 -28.41 -1.57 23.63
C GLN A 58 -29.64 -0.82 24.08
N ASN A 59 -29.59 0.52 24.05
CA ASN A 59 -30.68 1.38 24.46
C ASN A 59 -31.76 1.55 23.36
N ASN A 60 -31.40 1.33 22.08
CA ASN A 60 -32.28 1.62 20.93
C ASN A 60 -32.24 0.49 19.90
N LYS A 61 -32.97 -0.58 20.17
CA LYS A 61 -33.00 -1.77 19.29
C LYS A 61 -33.55 -1.50 17.88
N GLY A 62 -34.25 -0.37 17.67
CA GLY A 62 -34.77 0.04 16.36
C GLY A 62 -33.67 0.21 15.28
N PHE A 63 -32.45 0.59 15.64
CA PHE A 63 -31.34 0.74 14.71
C PHE A 63 -30.88 -0.59 14.06
N LEU A 64 -31.19 -1.73 14.69
CA LEU A 64 -30.89 -3.06 14.14
C LEU A 64 -31.94 -3.54 13.13
N ALA A 65 -33.15 -2.97 13.19
CA ALA A 65 -34.26 -3.35 12.32
C ALA A 65 -34.22 -2.64 10.94
N SER A 66 -33.50 -1.53 10.84
CA SER A 66 -33.35 -0.77 9.59
C SER A 66 -32.34 -1.45 8.67
N ARG A 67 -32.75 -2.58 8.06
CA ARG A 67 -32.03 -3.10 6.89
C ARG A 67 -32.36 -2.20 5.71
N PRO A 68 -31.41 -1.59 5.01
CA PRO A 68 -31.66 -1.20 3.65
C PRO A 68 -32.01 -2.50 2.89
N GLU A 69 -33.20 -2.59 2.31
CA GLU A 69 -33.52 -3.66 1.37
C GLU A 69 -32.45 -3.68 0.29
N ASP A 70 -31.98 -4.88 0.02
CA ASP A 70 -30.82 -5.19 -0.82
C ASP A 70 -31.11 -4.93 -2.32
N GLU A 71 -31.45 -3.69 -2.65
CA GLU A 71 -31.46 -3.26 -4.04
C GLU A 71 -30.03 -2.95 -4.46
N ARG A 72 -29.30 -3.99 -4.89
CA ARG A 72 -27.91 -3.97 -5.38
C ARG A 72 -27.80 -3.23 -6.72
N ARG A 73 -28.23 -1.98 -6.78
CA ARG A 73 -28.27 -1.23 -8.04
C ARG A 73 -26.94 -0.67 -8.44
N SER A 74 -26.12 -0.18 -7.51
CA SER A 74 -24.83 0.35 -7.87
C SER A 74 -23.75 0.08 -6.82
N LEU A 75 -22.52 -0.22 -7.31
CA LEU A 75 -21.37 -0.62 -6.52
C LEU A 75 -20.25 0.42 -6.61
N GLY A 76 -19.84 0.96 -5.47
CA GLY A 76 -18.61 1.73 -5.35
C GLY A 76 -17.45 0.83 -4.94
N ALA A 77 -16.29 1.00 -5.57
CA ALA A 77 -15.08 0.27 -5.23
C ALA A 77 -13.91 1.25 -5.02
N VAL A 78 -13.14 1.05 -3.96
CA VAL A 78 -11.90 1.78 -3.71
C VAL A 78 -10.74 0.78 -3.74
N VAL A 79 -9.79 0.98 -4.65
CA VAL A 79 -8.62 0.11 -4.81
C VAL A 79 -7.39 0.83 -4.31
N PHE A 80 -6.75 0.27 -3.27
CA PHE A 80 -5.54 0.82 -2.67
C PHE A 80 -4.30 0.21 -3.33
N GLY A 81 -3.51 1.08 -3.97
CA GLY A 81 -2.24 0.75 -4.56
C GLY A 81 -1.14 1.68 -4.09
N SER A 82 0.01 1.64 -4.75
CA SER A 82 1.15 2.49 -4.43
C SER A 82 1.22 3.73 -5.31
N GLU A 83 1.78 4.79 -4.76
CA GLU A 83 2.13 5.98 -5.54
C GLU A 83 3.42 5.73 -6.35
N GLN A 84 4.42 5.14 -5.71
CA GLN A 84 5.72 4.85 -6.30
C GLN A 84 5.85 3.37 -6.67
N GLY A 85 6.75 3.05 -7.60
CA GLY A 85 7.10 1.69 -7.99
C GLY A 85 8.06 1.01 -7.03
N LEU A 86 8.77 -0.01 -7.56
CA LEU A 86 9.79 -0.78 -6.87
C LEU A 86 9.29 -1.57 -5.64
N CYS A 87 8.01 -1.91 -5.64
CA CYS A 87 7.33 -2.73 -4.64
C CYS A 87 6.92 -4.11 -5.19
N GLY A 88 7.73 -4.69 -6.08
CA GLY A 88 7.47 -5.99 -6.68
C GLY A 88 6.12 -6.08 -7.39
N ARG A 89 5.37 -7.15 -7.12
CA ARG A 89 4.06 -7.42 -7.73
C ARG A 89 2.88 -6.84 -6.93
N PHE A 90 3.11 -5.95 -5.98
CA PHE A 90 2.11 -5.41 -5.06
C PHE A 90 0.85 -4.89 -5.78
N ASN A 91 1.04 -4.00 -6.76
CA ASN A 91 -0.08 -3.41 -7.51
C ASN A 91 -0.78 -4.40 -8.45
N GLU A 92 -0.01 -5.32 -9.06
CA GLU A 92 -0.55 -6.36 -9.92
C GLU A 92 -1.52 -7.27 -9.16
N ILE A 93 -1.12 -7.69 -7.96
CA ILE A 93 -1.89 -8.62 -7.13
C ILE A 93 -3.22 -7.99 -6.71
N VAL A 94 -3.20 -6.75 -6.16
CA VAL A 94 -4.43 -6.11 -5.69
C VAL A 94 -5.37 -5.75 -6.82
N VAL A 95 -4.85 -5.26 -7.96
CA VAL A 95 -5.70 -4.88 -9.10
C VAL A 95 -6.34 -6.10 -9.73
N ARG A 96 -5.58 -7.18 -9.96
CA ARG A 96 -6.14 -8.43 -10.49
C ARG A 96 -7.23 -8.97 -9.56
N TYR A 97 -6.93 -9.08 -8.27
CA TYR A 97 -7.91 -9.53 -7.28
C TYR A 97 -9.18 -8.66 -7.28
N ALA A 98 -9.02 -7.32 -7.37
CA ALA A 98 -10.16 -6.42 -7.43
C ALA A 98 -11.01 -6.67 -8.68
N LEU A 99 -10.40 -6.81 -9.85
CA LEU A 99 -11.10 -7.08 -11.11
C LEU A 99 -11.84 -8.42 -11.07
N ASP A 100 -11.19 -9.48 -10.58
CA ASP A 100 -11.79 -10.81 -10.44
C ASP A 100 -13.03 -10.76 -9.53
N ARG A 101 -12.91 -10.13 -8.35
CA ARG A 101 -14.01 -9.99 -7.40
C ARG A 101 -15.13 -9.08 -7.90
N LEU A 102 -14.78 -7.99 -8.57
CA LEU A 102 -15.77 -7.09 -9.17
C LEU A 102 -16.56 -7.75 -10.31
N ALA A 103 -16.01 -8.73 -10.98
CA ALA A 103 -16.71 -9.53 -11.99
C ALA A 103 -17.70 -10.53 -11.37
N GLU A 104 -17.47 -10.98 -10.13
CA GLU A 104 -18.34 -11.92 -9.40
C GLU A 104 -19.55 -11.22 -8.72
N ILE A 105 -19.46 -9.91 -8.44
CA ILE A 105 -20.51 -9.16 -7.77
C ILE A 105 -21.52 -8.68 -8.82
N GLU A 106 -22.77 -9.08 -8.70
CA GLU A 106 -23.87 -8.58 -9.54
C GLU A 106 -24.16 -7.10 -9.21
N HIS A 107 -24.17 -6.24 -10.21
CA HIS A 107 -24.46 -4.81 -10.09
C HIS A 107 -24.86 -4.23 -11.45
N GLU A 108 -25.71 -3.21 -11.45
CA GLU A 108 -26.12 -2.48 -12.66
C GLU A 108 -25.06 -1.42 -13.05
N GLU A 109 -24.60 -0.65 -12.08
CA GLU A 109 -23.57 0.36 -12.26
C GLU A 109 -22.38 0.10 -11.34
N ARG A 110 -21.17 0.42 -11.86
CA ARG A 110 -19.92 0.30 -11.13
C ARG A 110 -19.15 1.62 -11.17
N ARG A 111 -18.72 2.06 -10.00
CA ARG A 111 -17.85 3.22 -9.83
C ARG A 111 -16.58 2.81 -9.13
N VAL A 112 -15.44 3.16 -9.71
CA VAL A 112 -14.12 2.76 -9.16
C VAL A 112 -13.29 4.01 -8.87
N LEU A 113 -12.72 4.05 -7.67
CA LEU A 113 -11.69 4.99 -7.28
C LEU A 113 -10.37 4.25 -7.08
N ALA A 114 -9.28 4.88 -7.42
CA ALA A 114 -7.94 4.38 -7.15
C ALA A 114 -7.22 5.29 -6.16
N VAL A 115 -6.57 4.71 -5.17
CA VAL A 115 -5.62 5.40 -4.28
C VAL A 115 -4.23 4.95 -4.70
N GLY A 116 -3.39 5.91 -5.15
CA GLY A 116 -2.07 5.65 -5.70
C GLY A 116 -2.03 5.48 -7.23
N ARG A 117 -1.10 6.18 -7.85
CA ARG A 117 -0.94 6.27 -9.31
C ARG A 117 -0.73 4.91 -9.98
N ARG A 118 -0.04 4.00 -9.32
CA ARG A 118 0.29 2.69 -9.92
C ARG A 118 -0.93 1.79 -10.06
N ALA A 119 -1.84 1.79 -9.08
CA ALA A 119 -3.11 1.08 -9.20
C ALA A 119 -4.00 1.72 -10.27
N TYR A 120 -4.09 3.05 -10.31
CA TYR A 120 -4.83 3.78 -11.32
C TYR A 120 -4.40 3.37 -12.74
N ASN A 121 -3.10 3.45 -13.04
CA ASN A 121 -2.58 3.09 -14.37
C ASN A 121 -2.92 1.64 -14.72
N ARG A 122 -2.76 0.69 -13.79
CA ARG A 122 -3.05 -0.73 -14.04
C ARG A 122 -4.54 -1.01 -14.24
N LEU A 123 -5.43 -0.31 -13.53
CA LEU A 123 -6.87 -0.42 -13.76
C LEU A 123 -7.23 0.09 -15.16
N GLN A 124 -6.66 1.20 -15.59
CA GLN A 124 -6.86 1.72 -16.95
C GLN A 124 -6.30 0.78 -18.03
N GLU A 125 -5.10 0.25 -17.85
CA GLU A 125 -4.49 -0.75 -18.76
C GLU A 125 -5.37 -2.01 -18.89
N ALA A 126 -6.07 -2.38 -17.83
CA ALA A 126 -7.03 -3.49 -17.82
C ALA A 126 -8.42 -3.14 -18.40
N GLY A 127 -8.61 -1.91 -18.90
CA GLY A 127 -9.88 -1.45 -19.46
C GLY A 127 -10.96 -1.15 -18.42
N GLN A 128 -10.62 -1.07 -17.13
CA GLN A 128 -11.57 -0.70 -16.08
C GLN A 128 -11.67 0.83 -16.00
N PRO A 129 -12.86 1.43 -16.24
CA PRO A 129 -13.05 2.86 -16.03
C PRO A 129 -12.83 3.23 -14.56
N VAL A 130 -12.05 4.28 -14.33
CA VAL A 130 -11.76 4.83 -13.00
C VAL A 130 -12.26 6.27 -12.95
N GLU A 131 -13.20 6.56 -12.06
CA GLU A 131 -13.83 7.87 -11.94
C GLU A 131 -12.87 8.94 -11.38
N GLY A 132 -11.92 8.52 -10.55
CA GLY A 132 -10.92 9.41 -9.99
C GLY A 132 -9.76 8.65 -9.33
N HIS A 133 -8.65 9.35 -9.18
CA HIS A 133 -7.54 8.81 -8.41
C HIS A 133 -7.07 9.84 -7.37
N PHE A 134 -6.60 9.32 -6.25
CA PHE A 134 -6.04 10.10 -5.16
C PHE A 134 -4.56 9.77 -5.03
N SER A 135 -3.73 10.80 -5.15
CA SER A 135 -2.28 10.71 -4.95
C SER A 135 -1.94 11.05 -3.51
N PHE A 136 -0.88 10.45 -3.00
CA PHE A 136 -0.35 10.74 -1.66
C PHE A 136 1.17 10.80 -1.70
N SER A 137 1.77 11.49 -0.73
CA SER A 137 3.23 11.71 -0.68
C SER A 137 4.05 10.42 -0.51
N GLY A 138 3.39 9.28 -0.25
CA GLY A 138 4.05 8.00 -0.03
C GLY A 138 4.50 7.79 1.43
N ASP A 139 4.27 8.78 2.28
CA ASP A 139 4.47 8.75 3.72
C ASP A 139 3.14 8.63 4.48
N PHE A 140 3.25 8.32 5.75
CA PHE A 140 2.09 8.12 6.62
C PHE A 140 1.39 9.46 6.99
N LEU A 141 2.08 10.59 6.93
CA LEU A 141 1.56 11.89 7.40
C LEU A 141 0.41 12.41 6.53
N GLY A 142 0.43 12.15 5.23
CA GLY A 142 -0.61 12.58 4.29
C GLY A 142 -1.86 11.69 4.25
N ILE A 143 -1.88 10.56 4.97
CA ILE A 143 -2.99 9.58 4.89
C ILE A 143 -4.33 10.20 5.30
N SER A 144 -4.37 10.95 6.39
CA SER A 144 -5.62 11.50 6.93
C SER A 144 -6.33 12.43 5.95
N GLU A 145 -5.57 13.25 5.22
CA GLU A 145 -6.12 14.17 4.21
C GLU A 145 -6.72 13.39 3.04
N VAL A 146 -5.95 12.44 2.50
CA VAL A 146 -6.41 11.59 1.39
C VAL A 146 -7.64 10.76 1.80
N MET A 147 -7.68 10.24 3.02
CA MET A 147 -8.85 9.49 3.49
C MET A 147 -10.08 10.37 3.67
N ALA A 148 -9.92 11.61 4.10
CA ALA A 148 -11.02 12.57 4.16
C ALA A 148 -11.56 12.89 2.76
N GLU A 149 -10.70 13.06 1.77
CA GLU A 149 -11.10 13.26 0.37
C GLU A 149 -11.82 12.04 -0.21
N VAL A 150 -11.30 10.83 0.02
CA VAL A 150 -11.94 9.58 -0.41
C VAL A 150 -13.31 9.44 0.24
N LEU A 151 -13.42 9.71 1.56
CA LEU A 151 -14.70 9.63 2.27
C LEU A 151 -15.70 10.67 1.74
N ASN A 152 -15.27 11.89 1.46
CA ASN A 152 -16.11 12.91 0.84
C ASN A 152 -16.63 12.47 -0.54
N ARG A 153 -15.80 11.80 -1.34
CA ARG A 153 -16.23 11.24 -2.64
C ARG A 153 -17.24 10.11 -2.45
N ILE A 154 -17.05 9.26 -1.46
CA ILE A 154 -17.97 8.18 -1.09
C ILE A 154 -19.32 8.77 -0.63
N ASP A 155 -19.32 9.82 0.20
CA ASP A 155 -20.53 10.51 0.61
C ASP A 155 -21.27 11.13 -0.58
N GLN A 156 -20.55 11.71 -1.56
CA GLN A 156 -21.15 12.20 -2.81
C GLN A 156 -21.80 11.08 -3.64
N TRP A 157 -21.18 9.92 -3.73
CA TRP A 157 -21.75 8.76 -4.41
C TRP A 157 -23.07 8.32 -3.76
N ARG A 158 -23.10 8.26 -2.44
CA ARG A 158 -24.32 7.88 -1.69
C ARG A 158 -25.45 8.90 -1.86
N LEU A 159 -25.12 10.18 -1.87
CA LEU A 159 -26.12 11.26 -1.95
C LEU A 159 -26.62 11.53 -3.38
N LYS A 160 -25.77 11.37 -4.40
CA LYS A 160 -26.07 11.80 -5.79
C LYS A 160 -26.28 10.65 -6.77
N SER A 161 -25.79 9.47 -6.46
CA SER A 161 -25.63 8.38 -7.43
C SER A 161 -26.20 7.04 -6.94
N ASP A 162 -26.97 7.04 -5.87
CA ASP A 162 -27.60 5.85 -5.27
C ASP A 162 -26.68 4.62 -5.13
N VAL A 163 -25.40 4.89 -4.80
CA VAL A 163 -24.45 3.79 -4.55
C VAL A 163 -24.86 3.07 -3.27
N SER A 164 -25.37 1.87 -3.43
CA SER A 164 -25.95 1.06 -2.34
C SER A 164 -24.88 0.27 -1.58
N SER A 165 -23.74 -0.04 -2.23
CA SER A 165 -22.66 -0.81 -1.62
C SER A 165 -21.29 -0.22 -1.93
N ILE A 166 -20.38 -0.28 -0.97
CA ILE A 166 -19.00 0.21 -1.14
C ILE A 166 -18.05 -0.87 -0.64
N VAL A 167 -17.12 -1.26 -1.50
CA VAL A 167 -16.09 -2.26 -1.21
C VAL A 167 -14.69 -1.65 -1.30
N LEU A 168 -13.81 -2.11 -0.43
CA LEU A 168 -12.41 -1.75 -0.37
C LEU A 168 -11.57 -2.94 -0.84
N PHE A 169 -10.62 -2.70 -1.73
CA PHE A 169 -9.63 -3.67 -2.17
C PHE A 169 -8.24 -3.19 -1.76
N TYR A 170 -7.55 -3.99 -0.98
CA TYR A 170 -6.24 -3.64 -0.45
C TYR A 170 -5.40 -4.89 -0.16
N ASN A 171 -4.11 -4.71 0.01
CA ASN A 171 -3.23 -5.80 0.45
C ASN A 171 -3.05 -5.72 1.97
N ARG A 172 -3.12 -6.86 2.63
CA ARG A 172 -2.95 -6.99 4.07
C ARG A 172 -1.67 -7.76 4.40
N PRO A 173 -0.84 -7.28 5.34
CA PRO A 173 0.35 -8.01 5.77
C PRO A 173 -0.02 -9.36 6.39
N LEU A 174 0.77 -10.39 6.11
CA LEU A 174 0.63 -11.70 6.74
C LEU A 174 1.48 -11.75 8.02
N PRO A 175 0.87 -11.97 9.20
CA PRO A 175 1.62 -12.04 10.45
C PRO A 175 2.68 -13.16 10.43
N GLY A 176 3.90 -12.83 10.89
CA GLY A 176 4.99 -13.83 11.02
C GLY A 176 5.68 -14.21 9.71
N ARG A 177 5.27 -13.66 8.58
CA ARG A 177 5.88 -13.91 7.27
C ARG A 177 6.45 -12.62 6.71
N GLY A 178 7.70 -12.33 7.01
CA GLY A 178 8.36 -11.07 6.67
C GLY A 178 8.22 -10.66 5.21
N GLY A 179 7.44 -9.61 4.96
CA GLY A 179 7.22 -9.05 3.63
C GLY A 179 6.12 -9.71 2.79
N GLU A 180 5.52 -10.81 3.24
CA GLU A 180 4.38 -11.41 2.56
C GLU A 180 3.07 -10.67 2.89
N PHE A 181 2.19 -10.60 1.89
CA PHE A 181 0.87 -10.00 2.01
C PHE A 181 -0.15 -10.78 1.19
N SER A 182 -1.43 -10.59 1.48
CA SER A 182 -2.53 -11.15 0.69
C SER A 182 -3.53 -10.06 0.32
N PRO A 183 -4.14 -10.14 -0.88
CA PRO A 183 -5.20 -9.21 -1.24
C PRO A 183 -6.45 -9.49 -0.41
N ARG A 184 -7.17 -8.44 -0.06
CA ARG A 184 -8.39 -8.47 0.73
C ARG A 184 -9.46 -7.61 0.09
N MET A 185 -10.69 -8.06 0.24
CA MET A 185 -11.91 -7.31 0.00
C MET A 185 -12.63 -7.11 1.33
N ALA A 186 -13.08 -5.89 1.59
CA ALA A 186 -13.88 -5.58 2.76
C ALA A 186 -15.05 -4.66 2.36
N TYR A 187 -16.26 -4.96 2.82
CA TYR A 187 -17.37 -4.03 2.68
C TYR A 187 -17.20 -2.88 3.66
N LEU A 188 -17.19 -1.66 3.12
CA LEU A 188 -17.25 -0.45 3.92
C LEU A 188 -18.72 -0.11 4.24
N PHE A 189 -19.58 -0.26 3.23
CA PHE A 189 -21.00 -0.02 3.35
C PHE A 189 -21.78 -1.03 2.48
N PRO A 190 -22.92 -1.56 2.94
CA PRO A 190 -23.49 -1.41 4.28
C PRO A 190 -22.60 -2.04 5.35
N VAL A 191 -22.70 -1.49 6.57
CA VAL A 191 -22.01 -2.08 7.71
C VAL A 191 -22.65 -3.43 8.04
N ASP A 192 -21.80 -4.40 8.35
CA ASP A 192 -22.25 -5.76 8.67
C ASP A 192 -23.25 -5.77 9.83
N SER A 193 -24.48 -6.15 9.52
CA SER A 193 -25.55 -6.25 10.51
C SER A 193 -25.24 -7.27 11.61
N GLY A 194 -24.56 -8.37 11.27
CA GLY A 194 -24.12 -9.37 12.24
C GLY A 194 -23.11 -8.82 13.25
N TRP A 195 -22.22 -7.94 12.79
CA TRP A 195 -21.29 -7.24 13.67
C TRP A 195 -22.02 -6.27 14.60
N LEU A 196 -22.97 -5.46 14.09
CA LEU A 196 -23.79 -4.54 14.91
C LEU A 196 -24.61 -5.31 15.96
N GLU A 197 -25.26 -6.42 15.58
CA GLU A 197 -25.97 -7.28 16.52
C GLU A 197 -25.02 -7.88 17.56
N GLY A 198 -23.81 -8.28 17.14
CA GLY A 198 -22.78 -8.78 18.03
C GLY A 198 -22.38 -7.73 19.07
N LEU A 199 -22.22 -6.46 18.68
CA LEU A 199 -21.96 -5.35 19.59
C LEU A 199 -23.11 -5.14 20.58
N ALA A 200 -24.34 -5.14 20.12
CA ALA A 200 -25.51 -4.97 20.97
C ALA A 200 -25.66 -6.07 22.03
N ARG A 201 -25.21 -7.29 21.72
CA ARG A 201 -25.29 -8.45 22.64
C ARG A 201 -24.11 -8.55 23.61
N LYS A 202 -22.99 -7.82 23.36
CA LYS A 202 -21.83 -7.83 24.25
C LYS A 202 -22.23 -7.34 25.64
N LYS A 203 -21.73 -8.03 26.68
CA LYS A 203 -21.88 -7.56 28.06
C LYS A 203 -21.05 -6.29 28.27
N TRP A 204 -21.65 -5.30 28.94
CA TRP A 204 -20.91 -4.10 29.29
C TRP A 204 -19.77 -4.40 30.27
N ILE A 205 -18.63 -3.78 30.05
CA ILE A 205 -17.36 -4.12 30.73
C ILE A 205 -17.33 -3.64 32.19
N SER A 206 -18.09 -2.59 32.49
CA SER A 206 -18.06 -1.91 33.81
C SER A 206 -19.37 -2.10 34.56
N ASN A 207 -19.31 -1.92 35.90
CA ASN A 207 -20.51 -1.89 36.74
C ASN A 207 -21.25 -0.52 36.69
N SER A 208 -20.68 0.48 36.01
CA SER A 208 -21.30 1.77 35.79
C SER A 208 -22.12 1.76 34.52
N LEU A 209 -23.37 2.20 34.55
CA LEU A 209 -24.17 2.39 33.36
C LEU A 209 -23.71 3.64 32.62
N PRO A 210 -23.29 3.51 31.37
CA PRO A 210 -22.88 4.66 30.55
C PRO A 210 -24.11 5.51 30.17
N THR A 211 -23.95 6.80 30.17
CA THR A 211 -24.99 7.77 29.75
C THR A 211 -24.43 8.68 28.65
N TYR A 212 -25.31 9.18 27.82
CA TYR A 212 -24.98 10.18 26.80
C TYR A 212 -26.07 11.27 26.79
N SER A 213 -25.67 12.50 26.41
CA SER A 213 -26.53 13.68 26.41
C SER A 213 -27.09 14.03 25.02
N MET A 214 -26.56 13.46 23.96
CA MET A 214 -27.03 13.68 22.57
C MET A 214 -28.26 12.86 22.27
N GLN A 215 -28.99 13.24 21.21
CA GLN A 215 -30.05 12.41 20.65
C GLN A 215 -29.44 11.11 20.07
N ALA A 216 -30.10 9.99 20.28
CA ALA A 216 -29.58 8.67 19.90
C ALA A 216 -29.26 8.56 18.40
N ASP A 217 -30.14 9.11 17.52
CA ASP A 217 -29.95 9.08 16.06
C ASP A 217 -28.71 9.88 15.64
N GLN A 218 -28.48 11.04 16.23
CA GLN A 218 -27.33 11.87 15.94
C GLN A 218 -26.04 11.21 16.42
N LEU A 219 -26.06 10.64 17.63
CA LEU A 219 -24.90 9.94 18.18
C LEU A 219 -24.57 8.69 17.36
N PHE A 220 -25.57 7.89 17.00
CA PHE A 220 -25.41 6.72 16.15
C PHE A 220 -24.79 7.07 14.80
N SER A 221 -25.34 8.08 14.12
CA SER A 221 -24.83 8.51 12.81
C SER A 221 -23.39 9.03 12.89
N SER A 222 -23.06 9.77 13.93
CA SER A 222 -21.70 10.28 14.16
C SER A 222 -20.71 9.14 14.43
N LEU A 223 -21.05 8.21 15.33
CA LEU A 223 -20.21 7.06 15.64
C LEU A 223 -20.04 6.12 14.45
N LEU A 224 -21.10 5.94 13.65
CA LEU A 224 -21.03 5.14 12.43
C LEU A 224 -20.09 5.78 11.40
N ARG A 225 -20.16 7.10 11.22
CA ARG A 225 -19.24 7.83 10.33
C ARG A 225 -17.79 7.68 10.78
N GLU A 226 -17.51 7.79 12.08
CA GLU A 226 -16.18 7.56 12.65
C GLU A 226 -15.71 6.12 12.43
N HIS A 227 -16.59 5.14 12.56
CA HIS A 227 -16.29 3.73 12.27
C HIS A 227 -15.95 3.51 10.79
N LEU A 228 -16.67 4.15 9.87
CA LEU A 228 -16.39 4.07 8.43
C LEU A 228 -15.04 4.72 8.11
N PHE A 229 -14.76 5.90 8.70
CA PHE A 229 -13.45 6.55 8.56
C PHE A 229 -12.32 5.67 9.08
N PHE A 230 -12.49 5.09 10.26
CA PHE A 230 -11.52 4.14 10.83
C PHE A 230 -11.29 2.93 9.92
N SER A 231 -12.37 2.34 9.37
CA SER A 231 -12.28 1.17 8.49
C SER A 231 -11.52 1.48 7.20
N LEU A 232 -11.77 2.66 6.61
CA LEU A 232 -11.07 3.15 5.44
C LEU A 232 -9.58 3.40 5.74
N TYR A 233 -9.31 4.09 6.84
CA TYR A 233 -7.96 4.39 7.29
C TYR A 233 -7.15 3.11 7.57
N ARG A 234 -7.78 2.14 8.24
CA ARG A 234 -7.19 0.83 8.50
C ARG A 234 -6.81 0.10 7.22
N ALA A 235 -7.72 0.05 6.24
CA ALA A 235 -7.47 -0.61 4.96
C ALA A 235 -6.26 0.04 4.24
N PHE A 236 -6.16 1.37 4.28
CA PHE A 236 -5.03 2.08 3.69
C PHE A 236 -3.72 1.83 4.45
N ALA A 237 -3.73 1.90 5.78
CA ALA A 237 -2.55 1.65 6.61
C ALA A 237 -2.02 0.21 6.45
N GLU A 238 -2.91 -0.79 6.42
CA GLU A 238 -2.56 -2.19 6.11
C GLU A 238 -1.97 -2.31 4.68
N SER A 239 -2.54 -1.59 3.71
CA SER A 239 -2.03 -1.55 2.33
C SER A 239 -0.64 -0.91 2.26
N LEU A 240 -0.44 0.21 2.93
CA LEU A 240 0.85 0.92 2.96
C LEU A 240 1.94 0.11 3.68
N ALA A 241 1.60 -0.58 4.76
CA ALA A 241 2.52 -1.49 5.44
C ALA A 241 2.92 -2.66 4.53
N SER A 242 1.97 -3.23 3.78
CA SER A 242 2.22 -4.29 2.80
C SER A 242 3.09 -3.81 1.63
N GLU A 243 2.84 -2.59 1.14
CA GLU A 243 3.63 -1.94 0.09
C GLU A 243 5.08 -1.78 0.51
N ASN A 244 5.32 -1.21 1.70
CA ASN A 244 6.66 -1.00 2.21
C ASN A 244 7.38 -2.32 2.56
N SER A 245 6.66 -3.33 3.04
CA SER A 245 7.21 -4.67 3.25
C SER A 245 7.65 -5.32 1.93
N SER A 246 6.84 -5.21 0.88
CA SER A 246 7.19 -5.68 -0.46
C SER A 246 8.35 -4.89 -1.06
N ARG A 247 8.38 -3.57 -0.84
CA ARG A 247 9.50 -2.71 -1.26
C ARG A 247 10.78 -3.09 -0.54
N LEU A 248 10.74 -3.30 0.77
CA LEU A 248 11.89 -3.74 1.57
C LEU A 248 12.48 -5.05 1.02
N SER A 249 11.65 -6.05 0.78
CA SER A 249 12.07 -7.33 0.19
C SER A 249 12.67 -7.16 -1.20
N SER A 250 12.04 -6.34 -2.07
CA SER A 250 12.54 -6.06 -3.42
C SER A 250 13.89 -5.33 -3.37
N MET A 251 14.08 -4.40 -2.44
CA MET A 251 15.34 -3.67 -2.27
C MET A 251 16.44 -4.56 -1.70
N GLN A 252 16.12 -5.50 -0.80
CA GLN A 252 17.07 -6.49 -0.31
C GLN A 252 17.58 -7.40 -1.43
N ALA A 253 16.69 -7.87 -2.29
CA ALA A 253 17.06 -8.67 -3.46
C ALA A 253 17.91 -7.86 -4.46
N ALA A 254 17.52 -6.60 -4.71
CA ALA A 254 18.27 -5.70 -5.59
C ALA A 254 19.67 -5.40 -5.05
N GLU A 255 19.82 -5.16 -3.74
CA GLU A 255 21.13 -4.90 -3.09
C GLU A 255 22.07 -6.09 -3.29
N LYS A 256 21.58 -7.32 -3.05
CA LYS A 256 22.36 -8.54 -3.28
C LYS A 256 22.80 -8.69 -4.74
N ASN A 257 21.90 -8.48 -5.69
CA ASN A 257 22.21 -8.58 -7.12
C ASN A 257 23.23 -7.52 -7.55
N ILE A 258 23.12 -6.29 -7.03
CA ILE A 258 24.09 -5.22 -7.30
C ILE A 258 25.47 -5.58 -6.75
N GLU A 259 25.56 -6.14 -5.55
CA GLU A 259 26.81 -6.56 -4.93
C GLU A 259 27.51 -7.67 -5.76
N GLU A 260 26.78 -8.68 -6.19
CA GLU A 260 27.28 -9.73 -7.07
C GLU A 260 27.78 -9.17 -8.41
N HIS A 261 27.03 -8.23 -8.98
CA HIS A 261 27.39 -7.54 -10.21
C HIS A 261 28.64 -6.67 -10.05
N LEU A 262 28.75 -5.91 -8.95
CA LEU A 262 29.93 -5.13 -8.61
C LEU A 262 31.19 -5.98 -8.49
N ASN A 263 31.11 -7.13 -7.81
CA ASN A 263 32.22 -8.05 -7.68
C ASN A 263 32.70 -8.55 -9.06
N THR A 264 31.79 -8.86 -9.96
CA THR A 264 32.08 -9.25 -11.33
C THR A 264 32.73 -8.12 -12.13
N LEU A 265 32.21 -6.89 -12.05
CA LEU A 265 32.78 -5.72 -12.73
C LEU A 265 34.18 -5.40 -12.22
N MET A 266 34.39 -5.44 -10.90
CA MET A 266 35.70 -5.19 -10.29
C MET A 266 36.75 -6.24 -10.71
N SER A 267 36.34 -7.50 -10.80
CA SER A 267 37.24 -8.58 -11.29
C SER A 267 37.65 -8.35 -12.74
N ARG A 268 36.69 -8.01 -13.62
CA ARG A 268 36.95 -7.66 -15.03
C ARG A 268 37.87 -6.45 -15.16
N TYR A 269 37.59 -5.38 -14.41
CA TYR A 269 38.38 -4.18 -14.41
C TYR A 269 39.85 -4.45 -14.00
N ARG A 270 40.04 -5.24 -12.94
CA ARG A 270 41.42 -5.62 -12.51
C ARG A 270 42.15 -6.40 -13.58
N LYS A 271 41.49 -7.37 -14.23
CA LYS A 271 42.09 -8.18 -15.31
C LYS A 271 42.46 -7.28 -16.51
N GLN A 272 41.54 -6.45 -16.99
CA GLN A 272 41.82 -5.53 -18.11
C GLN A 272 42.91 -4.52 -17.81
N ARG A 273 42.94 -4.03 -16.56
CA ARG A 273 44.05 -3.13 -16.13
C ARG A 273 45.40 -3.83 -16.15
N GLN A 274 45.45 -5.09 -15.70
CA GLN A 274 46.70 -5.88 -15.74
C GLN A 274 47.13 -6.15 -17.18
N GLU A 275 46.18 -6.52 -18.07
CA GLU A 275 46.45 -6.71 -19.49
C GLU A 275 46.95 -5.45 -20.17
N ALA A 276 46.39 -4.29 -19.87
CA ALA A 276 46.83 -2.99 -20.38
C ALA A 276 48.27 -2.65 -19.93
N ILE A 277 48.56 -2.84 -18.64
CA ILE A 277 49.93 -2.62 -18.10
C ILE A 277 50.92 -3.58 -18.75
N SER A 278 50.58 -4.84 -18.90
CA SER A 278 51.45 -5.84 -19.55
C SER A 278 51.73 -5.49 -21.02
N SER A 279 50.69 -5.02 -21.75
CA SER A 279 50.84 -4.54 -23.13
C SER A 279 51.74 -3.35 -23.24
N GLU A 280 51.60 -2.32 -22.37
CA GLU A 280 52.48 -1.14 -22.34
C GLU A 280 53.94 -1.52 -22.05
N LEU A 281 54.18 -2.48 -21.13
CA LEU A 281 55.50 -2.97 -20.83
C LEU A 281 56.14 -3.71 -22.02
N LEU A 282 55.35 -4.53 -22.71
CA LEU A 282 55.84 -5.23 -23.92
C LEU A 282 56.14 -4.26 -25.07
N ASP A 283 55.32 -3.23 -25.27
CA ASP A 283 55.53 -2.19 -26.27
C ASP A 283 56.84 -1.41 -26.00
N ILE A 284 57.12 -1.12 -24.73
CA ILE A 284 58.38 -0.46 -24.32
C ILE A 284 59.59 -1.38 -24.54
N LEU A 285 59.48 -2.68 -24.20
CA LEU A 285 60.53 -3.64 -24.39
C LEU A 285 60.86 -3.89 -25.87
N THR A 286 59.85 -4.06 -26.71
CA THR A 286 60.04 -4.19 -28.15
C THR A 286 60.61 -2.94 -28.81
N GLY A 287 60.17 -1.77 -28.37
CA GLY A 287 60.76 -0.49 -28.80
C GLY A 287 62.24 -0.34 -28.40
N TYR A 288 62.63 -0.76 -27.19
CA TYR A 288 64.03 -0.77 -26.75
C TYR A 288 64.90 -1.76 -27.54
N GLU A 289 64.40 -2.98 -27.78
CA GLU A 289 65.13 -3.99 -28.57
C GLU A 289 65.29 -3.53 -30.02
N ALA A 290 64.35 -2.85 -30.64
CA ALA A 290 64.44 -2.31 -31.97
C ALA A 290 65.54 -1.22 -32.08
N ILE A 291 65.72 -0.36 -31.03
CA ILE A 291 66.74 0.68 -31.00
C ILE A 291 68.12 0.11 -30.65
N SER A 292 68.21 -0.95 -29.86
CA SER A 292 69.49 -1.55 -29.45
C SER A 292 70.08 -2.53 -30.50
N SER A 293 69.31 -2.86 -31.54
CA SER A 293 69.74 -3.72 -32.65
C SER A 293 70.23 -2.99 -33.91
N GLU A 294 70.24 -1.64 -33.89
CA GLU A 294 70.99 -0.74 -34.81
C GLU A 294 72.33 -0.36 -34.23
#